data_31d7522cc7722c1c1d396b94b984f19f
#
_entry.id   31d7522cc7722c1c1d396b94b984f19f
#
_cell.length_a   1.000
_cell.length_b   1.000
_cell.length_c   1.000
_cell.angle_alpha   90.00
_cell.angle_beta   90.00
_cell.angle_gamma   90.00
#
_symmetry.space_group_name_H-M   'P 1'
#
loop_
_entity.id
_entity.type
_entity.pdbx_description
1 polymer ?
#
loop_
_entity_poly.entity_id
_entity_poly.type
_entity_poly.pdbx_seq_one_letter_code
_entity_poly.pdbx_strand_id
1 'polypeptide(L)'
;EGGGNLSGGQRQRLALARALLHDSPVYIFDEATSNIDVESEIDIMAGIHRLTGRKTIILISHRLANVTKADNIYVLDHGRPAGQGTHEALLAQGGLYADLWNRQQALENYGKEAQ
;
A
#
# COMPACT_ATOMS: atom_id res chain seq x y z
N GLU A 1 -17.88 -18.07 15.80
CA GLU A 1 -16.66 -17.65 15.18
C GLU A 1 -16.81 -16.86 13.90
N GLY A 2 -17.53 -15.73 13.97
CA GLY A 2 -17.78 -14.91 12.82
C GLY A 2 -16.52 -14.53 12.03
N GLY A 3 -15.39 -14.33 12.71
CA GLY A 3 -14.14 -14.00 12.07
C GLY A 3 -13.45 -15.16 11.37
N GLY A 4 -13.70 -16.40 11.80
CA GLY A 4 -13.04 -17.57 11.26
C GLY A 4 -13.50 -17.95 9.86
N ASN A 5 -14.68 -17.51 9.46
CA ASN A 5 -15.26 -17.83 8.16
C ASN A 5 -15.01 -16.79 7.09
N LEU A 6 -14.33 -15.70 7.43
CA LEU A 6 -14.05 -14.62 6.49
C LEU A 6 -12.70 -14.84 5.80
N SER A 7 -12.62 -14.48 4.51
CA SER A 7 -11.35 -14.46 3.79
C SER A 7 -10.46 -13.34 4.34
N GLY A 8 -9.17 -13.37 4.00
CA GLY A 8 -8.24 -12.31 4.37
C GLY A 8 -8.70 -10.94 3.88
N GLY A 9 -9.19 -10.89 2.62
CA GLY A 9 -9.69 -9.65 2.04
C GLY A 9 -10.93 -9.13 2.75
N GLN A 10 -11.85 -10.03 3.11
CA GLN A 10 -13.06 -9.66 3.84
C GLN A 10 -12.74 -9.11 5.22
N ARG A 11 -11.78 -9.72 5.92
CA ARG A 11 -11.33 -9.23 7.23
C ARG A 11 -10.71 -7.85 7.13
N GLN A 12 -9.90 -7.61 6.11
CA GLN A 12 -9.27 -6.32 5.90
C GLN A 12 -10.29 -5.25 5.56
N ARG A 13 -11.29 -5.57 4.73
CA ARG A 13 -12.37 -4.62 4.41
C ARG A 13 -13.21 -4.29 5.63
N LEU A 14 -13.46 -5.26 6.49
CA LEU A 14 -14.19 -5.02 7.74
C LEU A 14 -13.38 -4.11 8.67
N ALA A 15 -12.08 -4.36 8.79
CA ALA A 15 -11.20 -3.50 9.60
C ALA A 15 -11.17 -2.07 9.06
N LEU A 16 -11.12 -1.91 7.74
CA LEU A 16 -11.18 -0.59 7.11
C LEU A 16 -12.50 0.12 7.44
N ALA A 17 -13.63 -0.58 7.32
CA ALA A 17 -14.93 -0.01 7.63
C ALA A 17 -15.01 0.46 9.09
N ARG A 18 -14.47 -0.32 10.01
CA ARG A 18 -14.42 0.05 11.43
C ARG A 18 -13.58 1.30 11.66
N ALA A 19 -12.43 1.38 11.01
CA ALA A 19 -11.57 2.55 11.11
C ALA A 19 -12.29 3.80 10.61
N LEU A 20 -13.01 3.69 9.49
CA LEU A 20 -13.74 4.80 8.91
C LEU A 20 -14.85 5.31 9.81
N LEU A 21 -15.48 4.43 10.58
CA LEU A 21 -16.55 4.82 11.51
C LEU A 21 -16.04 5.68 12.66
N HIS A 22 -14.77 5.60 13.01
CA HIS A 22 -14.17 6.43 14.05
C HIS A 22 -13.93 7.87 13.62
N ASP A 23 -13.93 8.14 12.32
CA ASP A 23 -13.75 9.48 11.76
C ASP A 23 -12.57 10.25 12.37
N SER A 24 -11.42 9.59 12.42
CA SER A 24 -10.19 10.19 12.95
C SER A 24 -9.58 11.18 11.94
N PRO A 25 -8.82 12.20 12.41
CA PRO A 25 -8.09 13.06 11.48
C PRO A 25 -6.90 12.39 10.82
N VAL A 26 -6.36 11.32 11.43
CA VAL A 26 -5.20 10.57 10.94
C VAL A 26 -5.54 9.09 10.93
N TYR A 27 -5.22 8.42 9.82
CA TYR A 27 -5.35 6.97 9.69
C TYR A 27 -3.99 6.37 9.37
N ILE A 28 -3.68 5.26 10.04
CA ILE A 28 -2.47 4.49 9.78
C ILE A 28 -2.89 3.13 9.27
N PHE A 29 -2.47 2.80 8.04
CA PHE A 29 -2.72 1.50 7.43
C PHE A 29 -1.39 0.75 7.32
N ASP A 30 -1.22 -0.24 8.18
CA ASP A 30 0.01 -1.03 8.24
C ASP A 30 -0.19 -2.33 7.49
N GLU A 31 0.33 -2.38 6.26
CA GLU A 31 0.23 -3.54 5.37
C GLU A 31 -1.21 -4.04 5.19
N ALA A 32 -2.12 -3.09 4.97
CA ALA A 32 -3.55 -3.39 4.88
C ALA A 32 -3.91 -4.34 3.72
N THR A 33 -3.03 -4.49 2.72
CA THR A 33 -3.26 -5.37 1.58
C THR A 33 -2.36 -6.61 1.59
N SER A 34 -1.68 -6.89 2.71
CA SER A 34 -0.81 -8.05 2.83
C SER A 34 -1.61 -9.35 2.82
N ASN A 35 -1.15 -10.32 2.04
CA ASN A 35 -1.72 -11.68 1.99
C ASN A 35 -3.21 -11.73 1.60
N ILE A 36 -3.65 -10.83 0.73
CA ILE A 36 -5.01 -10.85 0.21
C ILE A 36 -4.99 -10.96 -1.32
N ASP A 37 -6.13 -11.33 -1.88
CA ASP A 37 -6.27 -11.45 -3.33
C ASP A 37 -6.27 -10.08 -4.01
N VAL A 38 -5.99 -10.06 -5.32
CA VAL A 38 -5.85 -8.84 -6.10
C VAL A 38 -7.13 -8.01 -6.09
N GLU A 39 -8.28 -8.65 -6.23
CA GLU A 39 -9.56 -7.96 -6.25
C GLU A 39 -9.83 -7.24 -4.93
N SER A 40 -9.60 -7.91 -3.81
CA SER A 40 -9.75 -7.32 -2.48
C SER A 40 -8.75 -6.18 -2.27
N GLU A 41 -7.53 -6.33 -2.77
CA GLU A 41 -6.52 -5.28 -2.68
C GLU A 41 -6.98 -4.01 -3.40
N ILE A 42 -7.53 -4.16 -4.59
CA ILE A 42 -8.04 -3.02 -5.36
C ILE A 42 -9.16 -2.30 -4.59
N ASP A 43 -10.08 -3.05 -4.02
CA ASP A 43 -11.18 -2.49 -3.25
C ASP A 43 -10.69 -1.73 -2.02
N ILE A 44 -9.75 -2.32 -1.30
CA ILE A 44 -9.19 -1.70 -0.09
C ILE A 44 -8.43 -0.42 -0.44
N MET A 45 -7.60 -0.46 -1.47
CA MET A 45 -6.84 0.72 -1.89
C MET A 45 -7.78 1.82 -2.40
N ALA A 46 -8.85 1.49 -3.10
CA ALA A 46 -9.85 2.46 -3.51
C ALA A 46 -10.48 3.14 -2.29
N GLY A 47 -10.78 2.37 -1.24
CA GLY A 47 -11.32 2.92 0.00
C GLY A 47 -10.34 3.87 0.68
N ILE A 48 -9.07 3.51 0.72
CA ILE A 48 -8.02 4.37 1.30
C ILE A 48 -7.87 5.65 0.48
N HIS A 49 -7.85 5.53 -0.85
CA HIS A 49 -7.70 6.70 -1.72
C HIS A 49 -8.85 7.71 -1.59
N ARG A 50 -10.05 7.26 -1.24
CA ARG A 50 -11.18 8.17 -1.02
C ARG A 50 -10.97 9.08 0.20
N LEU A 51 -10.08 8.71 1.11
CA LEU A 51 -9.76 9.51 2.29
C LEU A 51 -8.72 10.59 2.00
N THR A 52 -7.97 10.45 0.91
CA THR A 52 -6.91 11.41 0.58
C THR A 52 -7.52 12.78 0.30
N GLY A 53 -6.83 13.83 0.74
CA GLY A 53 -7.32 15.20 0.62
C GLY A 53 -8.27 15.61 1.74
N ARG A 54 -8.83 14.65 2.49
CA ARG A 54 -9.74 14.91 3.61
C ARG A 54 -9.10 14.57 4.94
N LYS A 55 -8.24 13.55 4.94
CA LYS A 55 -7.60 13.01 6.14
C LYS A 55 -6.11 12.87 5.89
N THR A 56 -5.34 12.81 6.96
CA THR A 56 -3.93 12.45 6.86
C THR A 56 -3.83 10.94 6.87
N ILE A 57 -3.17 10.39 5.85
CA ILE A 57 -3.03 8.95 5.66
C ILE A 57 -1.56 8.57 5.76
N ILE A 58 -1.25 7.63 6.64
CA ILE A 58 0.07 7.01 6.70
C ILE A 58 -0.12 5.56 6.23
N LEU A 59 0.50 5.22 5.13
CA LEU A 59 0.39 3.89 4.52
C LEU A 59 1.74 3.20 4.57
N ILE A 60 1.78 2.02 5.17
CA ILE A 60 2.96 1.17 5.22
C ILE A 60 2.70 -0.01 4.30
N SER A 61 3.55 -0.17 3.29
CA SER A 61 3.35 -1.24 2.30
C SER A 61 4.68 -1.71 1.73
N HIS A 62 4.76 -3.01 1.49
CA HIS A 62 5.85 -3.62 0.72
C HIS A 62 5.57 -3.60 -0.78
N ARG A 63 4.33 -3.37 -1.18
CA ARG A 63 3.95 -3.31 -2.59
C ARG A 63 3.99 -1.87 -3.07
N LEU A 64 5.01 -1.56 -3.84
CA LEU A 64 5.24 -0.18 -4.27
C LEU A 64 4.14 0.35 -5.19
N ALA A 65 3.45 -0.53 -5.89
CA ALA A 65 2.31 -0.13 -6.71
C ALA A 65 1.22 0.59 -5.90
N ASN A 66 1.14 0.32 -4.60
CA ASN A 66 0.14 0.93 -3.72
C ASN A 66 0.53 2.32 -3.22
N VAL A 67 1.78 2.74 -3.39
CA VAL A 67 2.25 4.02 -2.86
C VAL A 67 2.58 5.05 -3.94
N THR A 68 2.35 4.73 -5.20
CA THR A 68 2.75 5.60 -6.32
C THR A 68 2.08 6.97 -6.29
N LYS A 69 0.90 7.08 -5.70
CA LYS A 69 0.14 8.34 -5.64
C LYS A 69 0.31 9.10 -4.34
N ALA A 70 1.16 8.62 -3.44
CA ALA A 70 1.39 9.30 -2.17
C ALA A 70 2.04 10.66 -2.41
N ASP A 71 1.67 11.63 -1.57
CA ASP A 71 2.26 12.98 -1.64
C ASP A 71 3.74 12.96 -1.29
N ASN A 72 4.14 12.06 -0.40
CA ASN A 72 5.53 11.87 -0.02
C ASN A 72 5.73 10.43 0.41
N ILE A 73 6.80 9.81 -0.08
CA ILE A 73 7.18 8.44 0.25
C ILE A 73 8.47 8.49 1.06
N TYR A 74 8.47 7.84 2.21
CA TYR A 74 9.67 7.68 3.04
C TYR A 74 10.19 6.27 2.85
N VAL A 75 11.43 6.16 2.37
CA VAL A 75 12.08 4.86 2.16
C VAL A 75 12.94 4.53 3.37
N LEU A 76 12.73 3.37 3.95
CA LEU A 76 13.51 2.91 5.08
C LEU A 76 14.35 1.70 4.69
N ASP A 77 15.60 1.68 5.17
CA ASP A 77 16.53 0.58 4.93
C ASP A 77 17.22 0.26 6.25
N HIS A 78 16.98 -0.96 6.75
CA HIS A 78 17.55 -1.40 8.04
C HIS A 78 17.25 -0.42 9.17
N GLY A 79 16.02 0.09 9.20
CA GLY A 79 15.57 1.00 10.25
C GLY A 79 16.04 2.43 10.10
N ARG A 80 16.66 2.79 8.98
CA ARG A 80 17.17 4.13 8.74
C ARG A 80 16.55 4.75 7.49
N PRO A 81 16.35 6.07 7.47
CA PRO A 81 15.88 6.73 6.26
C PRO A 81 16.87 6.57 5.12
N ALA A 82 16.38 6.12 3.96
CA ALA A 82 17.20 5.90 2.77
C ALA A 82 16.76 6.79 1.60
N GLY A 83 15.70 7.57 1.78
CA GLY A 83 15.22 8.48 0.74
C GLY A 83 13.82 8.97 1.05
N GLN A 84 13.42 10.06 0.40
CA GLN A 84 12.07 10.55 0.49
C GLN A 84 11.73 11.38 -0.75
N GLY A 85 10.45 11.44 -1.08
CA GLY A 85 9.95 12.20 -2.20
C GLY A 85 8.73 11.55 -2.82
N THR A 86 8.30 12.09 -3.96
CA THR A 86 7.24 11.46 -4.74
C THR A 86 7.77 10.23 -5.46
N HIS A 87 6.86 9.42 -5.97
CA HIS A 87 7.22 8.24 -6.77
C HIS A 87 8.16 8.63 -7.93
N GLU A 88 7.79 9.66 -8.70
CA GLU A 88 8.59 10.11 -9.83
C GLU A 88 9.96 10.61 -9.41
N ALA A 89 10.03 11.37 -8.33
CA ALA A 89 11.30 11.89 -7.83
C ALA A 89 12.23 10.77 -7.37
N LEU A 90 11.69 9.78 -6.67
CA LEU A 90 12.48 8.64 -6.20
C LEU A 90 12.97 7.76 -7.34
N LEU A 91 12.17 7.58 -8.39
CA LEU A 91 12.62 6.85 -9.58
C LEU A 91 13.75 7.60 -10.28
N ALA A 92 13.65 8.92 -10.36
CA ALA A 92 14.67 9.74 -11.00
C ALA A 92 15.99 9.72 -10.23
N GLN A 93 15.95 9.54 -8.91
CA GLN A 93 17.16 9.46 -8.09
C GLN A 93 17.96 8.18 -8.34
N GLY A 94 17.29 7.11 -8.80
CA GLY A 94 17.98 5.85 -9.10
C GLY A 94 18.52 5.08 -7.90
N GLY A 95 18.01 5.35 -6.70
CA GLY A 95 18.46 4.70 -5.47
C GLY A 95 17.70 3.42 -5.15
N LEU A 96 17.61 3.13 -3.85
CA LEU A 96 16.96 1.90 -3.37
C LEU A 96 15.51 1.77 -3.85
N TYR A 97 14.76 2.85 -3.82
CA TYR A 97 13.36 2.82 -4.26
C TYR A 97 13.23 2.40 -5.72
N ALA A 98 14.05 3.00 -6.60
CA ALA A 98 14.03 2.66 -8.02
C ALA A 98 14.39 1.19 -8.25
N ASP A 99 15.37 0.68 -7.50
CA ASP A 99 15.77 -0.72 -7.55
C ASP A 99 14.62 -1.66 -7.18
N LEU A 100 13.97 -1.38 -6.06
CA LEU A 100 12.84 -2.16 -5.58
C LEU A 100 11.67 -2.10 -6.56
N TRP A 101 11.39 -0.93 -7.10
CA TRP A 101 10.34 -0.74 -8.10
C TRP A 101 10.58 -1.61 -9.33
N ASN A 102 11.79 -1.55 -9.86
CA ASN A 102 12.13 -2.32 -11.05
C ASN A 102 12.04 -3.82 -10.81
N ARG A 103 12.46 -4.29 -9.63
CA ARG A 103 12.36 -5.70 -9.26
C ARG A 103 10.90 -6.15 -9.16
N GLN A 104 10.04 -5.35 -8.54
CA GLN A 104 8.63 -5.71 -8.41
C GLN A 104 7.94 -5.72 -9.76
N GLN A 105 8.24 -4.76 -10.64
CA GLN A 105 7.67 -4.72 -11.98
C GLN A 105 8.14 -5.93 -12.81
N ALA A 106 9.39 -6.33 -12.70
CA ALA A 106 9.91 -7.49 -13.41
C ALA A 106 9.19 -8.77 -12.98
N LEU A 107 8.95 -8.93 -11.67
CA LEU A 107 8.25 -10.11 -11.17
C LEU A 107 6.80 -10.15 -11.63
N GLU A 108 6.12 -9.01 -11.65
CA GLU A 108 4.75 -8.93 -12.14
C GLU A 108 4.66 -9.27 -13.63
N ASN A 109 5.59 -8.73 -14.43
CA ASN A 109 5.64 -9.00 -15.85
C ASN A 109 5.94 -10.46 -16.14
N TYR A 110 6.86 -11.06 -15.38
CA TYR A 110 7.18 -12.48 -15.50
C TYR A 110 5.96 -13.34 -15.20
N GLY A 111 5.22 -13.00 -14.13
CA GLY A 111 4.01 -13.73 -13.79
C GLY A 111 2.94 -13.65 -14.88
N LYS A 112 2.79 -12.50 -15.52
CA LYS A 112 1.86 -12.33 -16.64
C LYS A 112 2.28 -13.17 -17.86
N GLU A 113 3.56 -13.21 -18.17
CA GLU A 113 4.06 -13.98 -19.29
C GLU A 113 3.94 -15.49 -19.06
N ALA A 114 4.02 -15.92 -17.80
CA ALA A 114 3.90 -17.33 -17.45
C ALA A 114 2.47 -17.86 -17.52
N GLN A 115 1.50 -16.97 -17.61
CA GLN A 115 0.09 -17.32 -17.78
C GLN A 115 -0.24 -17.36 -19.25
#